data_5cf3c371a03872417882ac66878118a2
#
_entry.id   5cf3c371a03872417882ac66878118a2
#
_cell.length_a   1.000
_cell.length_b   1.000
_cell.length_c   1.000
_cell.angle_alpha   90.00
_cell.angle_beta   90.00
_cell.angle_gamma   90.00
#
_symmetry.space_group_name_H-M   'P 1'
#
loop_
_entity.id
_entity.type
_entity.pdbx_description
1 polymer ?
#
loop_
_entity_poly.entity_id
_entity_poly.type
_entity_poly.pdbx_seq_one_letter_code
_entity_poly.pdbx_strand_id
1 'polypeptide(L)'
;MMAPSSARPLRRFGHQLFWVGAAITVCAWALTAQAQQQKPPQAQQEPQQQTRRPFRIGVLNAAWAASHPTVEGLKAGLKELGLEDGRDVTFDIRFTEGKLSAIPPAAEALVKARVDLIFTSQEAATQAAKDATESVPIVFTLVGDPVGAGIVASIARPGGNVTGISSLQTELAAKRLEVLTTLAPAVRRVWLIYYQLDLGTQPMIVKAFEAGQRMKLEVSPKGLADATELKRVLGEVRRGDAILAPEGSSPELTIAIIERSLALKVPAAFGTALWIGYGGLVSYGPDYYAQGMQAATLVAKILRGAKPQDLPVEGAERIDLAVNLKTADLFGLSVPRKILLRADAFRR
;
A
#
# COMPACT_ATOMS: atom_id res chain seq x y z
N MET A 1 -67.82 17.65 -4.69
CA MET A 1 -68.60 18.63 -3.94
C MET A 1 -67.79 19.92 -3.97
N MET A 2 -68.18 20.81 -4.83
CA MET A 2 -68.41 22.23 -4.74
C MET A 2 -67.16 23.14 -4.47
N ALA A 3 -66.82 23.81 -5.50
CA ALA A 3 -66.36 25.19 -5.48
C ALA A 3 -67.55 26.13 -5.03
N PRO A 4 -67.45 27.42 -4.83
CA PRO A 4 -66.90 28.39 -5.81
C PRO A 4 -66.24 29.66 -5.21
N SER A 5 -65.55 30.44 -6.11
CA SER A 5 -65.98 31.78 -6.60
C SER A 5 -65.72 32.92 -5.64
N SER A 6 -65.24 34.12 -5.93
CA SER A 6 -65.39 35.10 -6.99
C SER A 6 -64.55 36.33 -6.58
N ALA A 7 -63.97 37.04 -7.38
CA ALA A 7 -64.34 38.09 -8.31
C ALA A 7 -63.75 39.50 -7.92
N ARG A 8 -63.31 40.17 -8.96
CA ARG A 8 -62.85 41.59 -9.04
C ARG A 8 -63.91 42.63 -8.60
N PRO A 9 -63.57 43.95 -8.45
CA PRO A 9 -63.49 44.77 -9.67
C PRO A 9 -62.57 46.04 -9.59
N LEU A 10 -62.18 46.50 -10.74
CA LEU A 10 -61.95 47.77 -11.38
C LEU A 10 -62.54 49.10 -10.77
N ARG A 11 -61.80 50.23 -10.93
CA ARG A 11 -62.23 51.54 -11.41
C ARG A 11 -61.02 52.49 -11.34
N ARG A 12 -60.55 53.12 -12.37
CA ARG A 12 -60.97 54.09 -13.38
C ARG A 12 -60.80 55.56 -12.96
N PHE A 13 -60.13 56.34 -13.91
CA PHE A 13 -60.24 57.78 -14.32
C PHE A 13 -59.56 58.80 -13.42
N GLY A 14 -58.94 59.84 -13.92
CA GLY A 14 -59.08 60.64 -15.15
C GLY A 14 -58.03 61.72 -15.29
N HIS A 15 -57.80 62.05 -16.47
CA HIS A 15 -57.60 63.32 -17.18
C HIS A 15 -57.20 64.60 -16.47
N GLN A 16 -56.24 65.39 -16.96
CA GLN A 16 -56.33 66.55 -17.85
C GLN A 16 -54.96 67.21 -17.97
N LEU A 17 -54.35 67.36 -19.15
CA LEU A 17 -54.29 68.48 -20.10
C LEU A 17 -54.13 69.90 -19.53
N PHE A 18 -53.06 70.63 -19.90
CA PHE A 18 -53.08 71.86 -20.62
C PHE A 18 -51.69 72.52 -20.74
N TRP A 19 -51.23 72.74 -21.92
CA TRP A 19 -50.84 73.92 -22.74
C TRP A 19 -49.48 74.58 -22.45
N VAL A 20 -48.54 74.48 -23.43
CA VAL A 20 -48.08 75.47 -24.46
C VAL A 20 -47.21 76.61 -23.96
N GLY A 21 -46.07 76.79 -24.56
CA GLY A 21 -45.26 77.99 -24.53
C GLY A 21 -43.90 77.80 -25.22
N ALA A 22 -43.84 78.14 -26.49
CA ALA A 22 -42.62 78.19 -27.26
C ALA A 22 -41.74 79.39 -26.88
N ALA A 23 -40.42 79.18 -26.88
CA ALA A 23 -39.44 80.22 -27.23
C ALA A 23 -38.16 79.58 -27.78
N ILE A 24 -37.92 79.85 -29.01
CA ILE A 24 -36.67 79.62 -29.76
C ILE A 24 -35.65 80.64 -29.24
N THR A 25 -34.47 80.18 -28.85
CA THR A 25 -33.23 80.97 -28.96
C THR A 25 -32.05 80.06 -29.29
N VAL A 26 -31.52 80.31 -30.41
CA VAL A 26 -30.28 79.81 -30.98
C VAL A 26 -29.12 80.36 -30.14
N CYS A 27 -28.22 79.51 -29.70
CA CYS A 27 -26.81 79.87 -29.53
C CYS A 27 -25.96 78.58 -29.61
N ALA A 28 -25.16 78.64 -30.60
CA ALA A 28 -24.11 77.66 -30.88
C ALA A 28 -23.00 77.75 -29.82
N TRP A 29 -22.11 76.70 -29.92
CA TRP A 29 -20.80 76.52 -29.26
C TRP A 29 -20.83 75.74 -27.95
N ALA A 30 -20.33 74.54 -27.96
CA ALA A 30 -18.97 74.08 -28.00
C ALA A 30 -18.95 72.53 -28.00
N LEU A 31 -18.44 71.98 -29.05
CA LEU A 31 -17.92 70.60 -29.11
C LEU A 31 -16.71 70.51 -28.16
N THR A 32 -16.90 69.98 -26.94
CA THR A 32 -15.83 69.38 -26.17
C THR A 32 -16.01 67.88 -26.31
N ALA A 33 -15.19 67.28 -27.18
CA ALA A 33 -15.00 65.87 -27.24
C ALA A 33 -14.38 65.39 -25.90
N GLN A 34 -15.19 64.88 -25.01
CA GLN A 34 -14.70 64.05 -23.93
C GLN A 34 -14.29 62.70 -24.53
N ALA A 35 -13.00 62.62 -24.89
CA ALA A 35 -12.38 61.32 -25.09
C ALA A 35 -12.51 60.51 -23.82
N GLN A 36 -13.52 59.65 -23.74
CA GLN A 36 -13.54 58.57 -22.75
C GLN A 36 -12.29 57.73 -23.00
N GLN A 37 -11.26 57.92 -22.16
CA GLN A 37 -10.17 57.00 -22.00
C GLN A 37 -10.77 55.66 -21.56
N GLN A 38 -11.08 54.81 -22.51
CA GLN A 38 -11.30 53.40 -22.26
C GLN A 38 -9.99 52.85 -21.68
N LYS A 39 -10.01 52.62 -20.35
CA LYS A 39 -9.00 51.87 -19.65
C LYS A 39 -8.87 50.53 -20.37
N PRO A 40 -7.68 50.14 -20.84
CA PRO A 40 -7.53 48.85 -21.48
C PRO A 40 -8.06 47.76 -20.54
N PRO A 41 -8.70 46.70 -21.08
CA PRO A 41 -9.15 45.56 -20.26
C PRO A 41 -7.97 45.10 -19.42
N GLN A 42 -8.12 45.18 -18.13
CA GLN A 42 -7.16 44.52 -17.24
C GLN A 42 -7.14 43.04 -17.68
N ALA A 43 -6.05 42.65 -18.30
CA ALA A 43 -5.78 41.25 -18.52
C ALA A 43 -6.01 40.55 -17.16
N GLN A 44 -7.02 39.71 -17.11
CA GLN A 44 -7.22 38.79 -16.00
C GLN A 44 -5.89 38.07 -15.84
N GLN A 45 -5.15 38.46 -14.82
CA GLN A 45 -3.98 37.71 -14.40
C GLN A 45 -4.52 36.32 -14.08
N GLU A 46 -4.26 35.36 -14.97
CA GLU A 46 -4.37 33.96 -14.65
C GLU A 46 -3.70 33.77 -13.28
N PRO A 47 -4.33 33.06 -12.33
CA PRO A 47 -3.72 32.82 -11.04
C PRO A 47 -2.35 32.21 -11.32
N GLN A 48 -1.28 32.95 -11.03
CA GLN A 48 0.08 32.43 -11.07
C GLN A 48 0.08 31.20 -10.21
N GLN A 49 0.08 30.02 -10.83
CA GLN A 49 0.39 28.77 -10.16
C GLN A 49 1.76 29.00 -9.51
N GLN A 50 1.74 29.36 -8.22
CA GLN A 50 2.95 29.31 -7.43
C GLN A 50 3.53 27.92 -7.65
N THR A 51 4.68 27.84 -8.30
CA THR A 51 5.43 26.60 -8.48
C THR A 51 5.82 26.09 -7.09
N ARG A 52 4.87 25.35 -6.46
CA ARG A 52 5.18 24.65 -5.22
C ARG A 52 6.30 23.66 -5.56
N ARG A 53 7.36 23.64 -4.73
CA ARG A 53 8.38 22.60 -4.88
C ARG A 53 7.71 21.23 -4.86
N PRO A 54 8.20 20.27 -5.63
CA PRO A 54 7.74 18.89 -5.52
C PRO A 54 7.83 18.38 -4.08
N PHE A 55 6.85 17.58 -3.66
CA PHE A 55 6.95 16.87 -2.38
C PHE A 55 8.07 15.83 -2.47
N ARG A 56 8.88 15.74 -1.42
CA ARG A 56 9.95 14.75 -1.34
C ARG A 56 9.47 13.55 -0.54
N ILE A 57 9.35 12.41 -1.19
CA ILE A 57 9.00 11.14 -0.58
C ILE A 57 10.29 10.37 -0.31
N GLY A 58 10.63 10.19 0.96
CA GLY A 58 11.68 9.29 1.38
C GLY A 58 11.18 7.85 1.28
N VAL A 59 11.93 6.96 0.67
CA VAL A 59 11.62 5.53 0.61
C VAL A 59 12.68 4.78 1.40
N LEU A 60 12.25 4.07 2.46
CA LEU A 60 13.12 3.20 3.23
C LEU A 60 12.74 1.75 2.95
N ASN A 61 13.62 1.06 2.24
CA ASN A 61 13.39 -0.29 1.79
C ASN A 61 14.53 -1.21 2.24
N ALA A 62 14.22 -2.22 3.03
CA ALA A 62 15.17 -3.24 3.48
C ALA A 62 15.49 -4.29 2.41
N ALA A 63 14.88 -4.24 1.24
CA ALA A 63 15.06 -5.20 0.17
C ALA A 63 16.45 -5.10 -0.51
N TRP A 64 16.73 -6.07 -1.38
CA TRP A 64 18.00 -6.23 -2.07
C TRP A 64 18.19 -5.31 -3.27
N ALA A 65 17.12 -4.66 -3.73
CA ALA A 65 17.18 -3.75 -4.86
C ALA A 65 16.33 -2.49 -4.60
N ALA A 66 16.76 -1.39 -5.17
CA ALA A 66 16.01 -0.13 -5.13
C ALA A 66 14.65 -0.25 -5.85
N SER A 67 14.59 -1.06 -6.90
CA SER A 67 13.35 -1.41 -7.60
C SER A 67 12.66 -2.56 -6.86
N HIS A 68 11.74 -2.22 -5.98
CA HIS A 68 10.89 -3.17 -5.26
C HIS A 68 9.44 -3.03 -5.74
N PRO A 69 8.66 -4.11 -5.90
CA PRO A 69 7.29 -4.03 -6.42
C PRO A 69 6.40 -3.03 -5.69
N THR A 70 6.52 -2.89 -4.35
CA THR A 70 5.75 -1.90 -3.59
C THR A 70 6.11 -0.46 -3.98
N VAL A 71 7.39 -0.19 -4.29
CA VAL A 71 7.85 1.15 -4.70
C VAL A 71 7.36 1.47 -6.10
N GLU A 72 7.43 0.51 -7.01
CA GLU A 72 6.91 0.67 -8.37
C GLU A 72 5.38 0.85 -8.37
N GLY A 73 4.66 0.09 -7.52
CA GLY A 73 3.24 0.26 -7.30
C GLY A 73 2.90 1.63 -6.72
N LEU A 74 3.66 2.11 -5.73
CA LEU A 74 3.49 3.46 -5.17
C LEU A 74 3.62 4.52 -6.25
N LYS A 75 4.67 4.47 -7.07
CA LYS A 75 4.89 5.42 -8.18
C LYS A 75 3.75 5.39 -9.19
N ALA A 76 3.32 4.19 -9.58
CA ALA A 76 2.21 4.02 -10.51
C ALA A 76 0.90 4.56 -9.94
N GLY A 77 0.57 4.24 -8.69
CA GLY A 77 -0.64 4.73 -8.03
C GLY A 77 -0.64 6.24 -7.82
N LEU A 78 0.50 6.84 -7.47
CA LEU A 78 0.61 8.30 -7.38
C LEU A 78 0.40 8.96 -8.75
N LYS A 79 0.95 8.39 -9.81
CA LYS A 79 0.73 8.87 -11.19
C LYS A 79 -0.75 8.80 -11.58
N GLU A 80 -1.46 7.71 -11.27
CA GLU A 80 -2.90 7.59 -11.51
C GLU A 80 -3.72 8.64 -10.72
N LEU A 81 -3.22 9.06 -9.55
CA LEU A 81 -3.81 10.11 -8.71
C LEU A 81 -3.40 11.54 -9.14
N GLY A 82 -2.68 11.68 -10.26
CA GLY A 82 -2.24 12.95 -10.85
C GLY A 82 -0.97 13.54 -10.20
N LEU A 83 -0.23 12.75 -9.42
CA LEU A 83 1.03 13.14 -8.79
C LEU A 83 2.21 12.52 -9.57
N GLU A 84 2.80 13.29 -10.48
CA GLU A 84 3.87 12.83 -11.37
C GLU A 84 5.26 13.00 -10.75
N ASP A 85 6.09 11.97 -10.92
CA ASP A 85 7.50 12.00 -10.51
C ASP A 85 8.27 13.09 -11.29
N GLY A 86 9.06 13.88 -10.56
CA GLY A 86 9.82 15.03 -11.09
C GLY A 86 9.02 16.33 -11.19
N ARG A 87 7.68 16.29 -11.20
CA ARG A 87 6.82 17.48 -11.25
C ARG A 87 6.15 17.77 -9.91
N ASP A 88 5.41 16.80 -9.37
CA ASP A 88 4.60 16.96 -8.14
C ASP A 88 5.27 16.28 -6.94
N VAL A 89 5.98 15.19 -7.21
CA VAL A 89 6.68 14.38 -6.21
C VAL A 89 8.09 14.06 -6.69
N THR A 90 9.01 13.82 -5.75
CA THR A 90 10.36 13.28 -6.01
C THR A 90 10.66 12.21 -4.97
N PHE A 91 11.49 11.23 -5.33
CA PHE A 91 11.80 10.10 -4.45
C PHE A 91 13.26 10.11 -4.02
N ASP A 92 13.50 10.05 -2.70
CA ASP A 92 14.80 9.77 -2.09
C ASP A 92 14.78 8.31 -1.61
N ILE A 93 15.30 7.39 -2.44
CA ILE A 93 15.21 5.96 -2.18
C ILE A 93 16.45 5.48 -1.45
N ARG A 94 16.26 4.94 -0.24
CA ARG A 94 17.28 4.27 0.58
C ARG A 94 16.94 2.79 0.66
N PHE A 95 17.80 1.95 0.10
CA PHE A 95 17.70 0.50 0.24
C PHE A 95 18.96 -0.03 0.90
N THR A 96 18.81 -1.08 1.73
CA THR A 96 19.89 -1.54 2.60
C THR A 96 20.47 -2.90 2.20
N GLU A 97 20.09 -3.41 1.04
CA GLU A 97 20.57 -4.69 0.51
C GLU A 97 20.40 -5.85 1.50
N GLY A 98 19.30 -5.85 2.27
CA GLY A 98 19.06 -6.83 3.32
C GLY A 98 19.85 -6.64 4.61
N LYS A 99 20.71 -5.60 4.71
CA LYS A 99 21.52 -5.35 5.90
C LYS A 99 20.70 -4.62 6.96
N LEU A 100 20.25 -5.33 7.99
CA LEU A 100 19.42 -4.77 9.07
C LEU A 100 20.12 -3.62 9.81
N SER A 101 21.44 -3.71 10.02
CA SER A 101 22.22 -2.66 10.69
C SER A 101 22.29 -1.33 9.92
N ALA A 102 22.03 -1.35 8.61
CA ALA A 102 22.01 -0.15 7.78
C ALA A 102 20.65 0.58 7.78
N ILE A 103 19.59 -0.03 8.34
CA ILE A 103 18.23 0.53 8.32
C ILE A 103 18.14 1.80 9.20
N PRO A 104 18.54 1.79 10.50
CA PRO A 104 18.42 2.98 11.33
C PRO A 104 19.16 4.21 10.77
N PRO A 105 20.45 4.13 10.37
CA PRO A 105 21.12 5.30 9.81
C PRO A 105 20.51 5.78 8.49
N ALA A 106 19.89 4.89 7.69
CA ALA A 106 19.16 5.27 6.48
C ALA A 106 17.86 6.03 6.82
N ALA A 107 17.12 5.64 7.86
CA ALA A 107 15.96 6.36 8.37
C ALA A 107 16.35 7.78 8.83
N GLU A 108 17.38 7.91 9.66
CA GLU A 108 17.89 9.21 10.13
C GLU A 108 18.32 10.11 8.96
N ALA A 109 18.96 9.53 7.94
CA ALA A 109 19.38 10.26 6.75
C ALA A 109 18.18 10.85 5.97
N LEU A 110 17.06 10.13 5.89
CA LEU A 110 15.81 10.65 5.27
C LEU A 110 15.23 11.82 6.08
N VAL A 111 15.18 11.70 7.41
CA VAL A 111 14.75 12.80 8.29
C VAL A 111 15.64 14.02 8.13
N LYS A 112 16.96 13.83 8.14
CA LYS A 112 17.94 14.90 7.92
C LYS A 112 17.82 15.54 6.53
N ALA A 113 17.42 14.76 5.52
CA ALA A 113 17.16 15.24 4.17
C ALA A 113 15.85 16.04 4.07
N ARG A 114 15.07 16.16 5.15
CA ARG A 114 13.80 16.88 5.23
C ARG A 114 12.79 16.43 4.18
N VAL A 115 12.58 15.12 4.10
CA VAL A 115 11.49 14.56 3.28
C VAL A 115 10.12 14.95 3.86
N ASP A 116 9.12 15.08 3.00
CA ASP A 116 7.76 15.47 3.42
C ASP A 116 6.94 14.26 3.94
N LEU A 117 7.36 13.03 3.56
CA LEU A 117 6.77 11.77 3.96
C LEU A 117 7.81 10.66 3.82
N ILE A 118 7.76 9.65 4.69
CA ILE A 118 8.56 8.42 4.56
C ILE A 118 7.62 7.27 4.19
N PHE A 119 7.91 6.59 3.08
CA PHE A 119 7.29 5.33 2.70
C PHE A 119 8.23 4.20 3.10
N THR A 120 7.70 3.19 3.80
CA THR A 120 8.50 2.07 4.29
C THR A 120 7.96 0.73 3.78
N SER A 121 8.86 -0.21 3.61
CA SER A 121 8.50 -1.61 3.34
C SER A 121 9.11 -2.49 4.42
N GLN A 122 8.31 -3.38 4.99
CA GLN A 122 8.64 -4.30 6.09
C GLN A 122 8.72 -3.64 7.48
N GLU A 123 8.61 -4.48 8.50
CA GLU A 123 8.51 -4.06 9.90
C GLU A 123 9.75 -3.34 10.41
N ALA A 124 10.94 -3.90 10.13
CA ALA A 124 12.20 -3.31 10.61
C ALA A 124 12.44 -1.89 10.05
N ALA A 125 12.12 -1.66 8.77
CA ALA A 125 12.22 -0.34 8.15
C ALA A 125 11.17 0.62 8.73
N THR A 126 9.97 0.14 9.01
CA THR A 126 8.89 0.96 9.59
C THR A 126 9.22 1.35 11.02
N GLN A 127 9.72 0.41 11.82
CA GLN A 127 10.15 0.69 13.20
C GLN A 127 11.30 1.70 13.23
N ALA A 128 12.32 1.53 12.41
CA ALA A 128 13.44 2.46 12.34
C ALA A 128 13.01 3.87 11.90
N ALA A 129 12.07 3.98 10.95
CA ALA A 129 11.52 5.28 10.58
C ALA A 129 10.74 5.93 11.71
N LYS A 130 9.95 5.14 12.46
CA LYS A 130 9.20 5.60 13.63
C LYS A 130 10.13 6.07 14.75
N ASP A 131 11.23 5.36 14.99
CA ASP A 131 12.23 5.72 16.00
C ASP A 131 13.01 7.00 15.61
N ALA A 132 13.18 7.24 14.30
CA ALA A 132 13.91 8.41 13.79
C ALA A 132 13.09 9.71 13.81
N THR A 133 11.73 9.64 13.84
CA THR A 133 10.89 10.85 13.81
C THR A 133 9.49 10.63 14.35
N GLU A 134 9.00 11.62 15.12
CA GLU A 134 7.61 11.70 15.56
C GLU A 134 6.76 12.65 14.70
N SER A 135 7.38 13.40 13.80
CA SER A 135 6.71 14.50 13.06
C SER A 135 6.56 14.24 11.56
N VAL A 136 7.54 13.57 10.93
CA VAL A 136 7.43 13.24 9.51
C VAL A 136 6.42 12.10 9.34
N PRO A 137 5.37 12.26 8.50
CA PRO A 137 4.41 11.21 8.21
C PRO A 137 5.08 9.93 7.69
N ILE A 138 4.61 8.78 8.13
CA ILE A 138 5.11 7.47 7.70
C ILE A 138 3.94 6.65 7.15
N VAL A 139 4.10 6.10 5.94
CA VAL A 139 3.18 5.15 5.33
C VAL A 139 3.91 3.84 5.09
N PHE A 140 3.46 2.79 5.76
CA PHE A 140 4.10 1.48 5.64
C PHE A 140 3.37 0.52 4.70
N THR A 141 4.11 -0.47 4.19
CA THR A 141 3.61 -1.68 3.55
C THR A 141 4.36 -2.90 4.10
N LEU A 142 3.88 -4.10 3.85
CA LEU A 142 4.51 -5.37 4.22
C LEU A 142 4.75 -5.53 5.74
N VAL A 143 3.89 -4.93 6.57
CA VAL A 143 3.83 -5.18 8.01
C VAL A 143 2.69 -6.15 8.28
N GLY A 144 3.00 -7.28 8.91
CA GLY A 144 2.05 -8.37 9.12
C GLY A 144 1.04 -8.08 10.21
N ASP A 145 1.53 -7.62 11.36
CA ASP A 145 0.72 -7.24 12.53
C ASP A 145 1.21 -5.90 13.10
N PRO A 146 0.74 -4.77 12.56
CA PRO A 146 1.24 -3.46 12.97
C PRO A 146 0.87 -3.07 14.41
N VAL A 147 -0.15 -3.69 15.00
CA VAL A 147 -0.54 -3.48 16.40
C VAL A 147 0.34 -4.33 17.32
N GLY A 148 0.48 -5.62 17.03
CA GLY A 148 1.34 -6.53 17.81
C GLY A 148 2.81 -6.14 17.78
N ALA A 149 3.28 -5.56 16.66
CA ALA A 149 4.62 -4.99 16.53
C ALA A 149 4.79 -3.61 17.23
N GLY A 150 3.73 -3.03 17.79
CA GLY A 150 3.79 -1.71 18.43
C GLY A 150 4.01 -0.54 17.47
N ILE A 151 3.84 -0.75 16.18
CA ILE A 151 3.98 0.29 15.14
C ILE A 151 2.84 1.30 15.25
N VAL A 152 1.62 0.81 15.43
CA VAL A 152 0.40 1.62 15.61
C VAL A 152 -0.36 1.21 16.87
N ALA A 153 -1.13 2.12 17.44
CA ALA A 153 -1.93 1.85 18.64
C ALA A 153 -3.14 0.95 18.34
N SER A 154 -3.77 1.13 17.18
CA SER A 154 -4.86 0.28 16.68
C SER A 154 -5.03 0.43 15.17
N ILE A 155 -5.73 -0.52 14.54
CA ILE A 155 -6.03 -0.48 13.10
C ILE A 155 -6.92 0.73 12.76
N ALA A 156 -7.99 0.95 13.52
CA ALA A 156 -8.97 2.02 13.24
C ALA A 156 -8.45 3.42 13.55
N ARG A 157 -7.57 3.55 14.53
CA ARG A 157 -6.95 4.80 14.98
C ARG A 157 -5.47 4.55 15.24
N PRO A 158 -4.62 4.66 14.23
CA PRO A 158 -3.20 4.34 14.35
C PRO A 158 -2.49 5.11 15.46
N GLY A 159 -2.85 6.38 15.63
CA GLY A 159 -2.19 7.31 16.53
C GLY A 159 -0.82 7.75 15.99
N GLY A 160 -0.35 8.92 16.45
CA GLY A 160 0.97 9.43 16.03
C GLY A 160 1.07 9.74 14.53
N ASN A 161 2.26 9.53 13.98
CA ASN A 161 2.61 9.91 12.60
C ASN A 161 2.64 8.72 11.61
N VAL A 162 2.12 7.54 12.00
CA VAL A 162 2.25 6.30 11.21
C VAL A 162 0.88 5.77 10.79
N THR A 163 0.73 5.39 9.52
CA THR A 163 -0.37 4.59 8.98
C THR A 163 0.16 3.70 7.85
N GLY A 164 -0.66 2.88 7.21
CA GLY A 164 -0.20 2.07 6.09
C GLY A 164 -1.11 0.91 5.71
N ILE A 165 -0.53 -0.04 4.97
CA ILE A 165 -1.20 -1.24 4.45
C ILE A 165 -0.59 -2.48 5.11
N SER A 166 -1.42 -3.18 5.93
CA SER A 166 -1.03 -4.47 6.51
C SER A 166 -1.01 -5.56 5.45
N SER A 167 0.01 -6.42 5.50
CA SER A 167 0.11 -7.59 4.61
C SER A 167 -0.76 -8.77 5.03
N LEU A 168 -1.45 -8.67 6.17
CA LEU A 168 -2.33 -9.72 6.71
C LEU A 168 -1.60 -11.06 6.92
N GLN A 169 -0.30 -11.05 7.15
CA GLN A 169 0.51 -12.26 7.26
C GLN A 169 -0.03 -13.22 8.31
N THR A 170 -0.42 -12.69 9.44
CA THR A 170 -0.96 -13.45 10.58
C THR A 170 -2.27 -14.14 10.20
N GLU A 171 -3.18 -13.39 9.58
CA GLU A 171 -4.51 -13.88 9.18
C GLU A 171 -4.42 -14.92 8.07
N LEU A 172 -3.45 -14.77 7.16
CA LEU A 172 -3.27 -15.66 6.02
C LEU A 172 -2.54 -16.97 6.36
N ALA A 173 -1.90 -17.09 7.54
CA ALA A 173 -1.13 -18.27 7.93
C ALA A 173 -1.94 -19.58 7.85
N ALA A 174 -3.16 -19.57 8.40
CA ALA A 174 -4.05 -20.73 8.36
C ALA A 174 -4.41 -21.12 6.92
N LYS A 175 -4.62 -20.13 6.05
CA LYS A 175 -4.98 -20.36 4.65
C LYS A 175 -3.83 -20.90 3.84
N ARG A 176 -2.59 -20.44 4.12
CA ARG A 176 -1.37 -21.02 3.52
C ARG A 176 -1.22 -22.49 3.86
N LEU A 177 -1.48 -22.89 5.13
CA LEU A 177 -1.49 -24.30 5.54
C LEU A 177 -2.58 -25.11 4.82
N GLU A 178 -3.79 -24.55 4.70
CA GLU A 178 -4.90 -25.21 3.98
C GLU A 178 -4.55 -25.46 2.50
N VAL A 179 -3.97 -24.46 1.82
CA VAL A 179 -3.55 -24.59 0.43
C VAL A 179 -2.45 -25.63 0.31
N LEU A 180 -1.43 -25.58 1.17
CA LEU A 180 -0.31 -26.50 1.20
C LEU A 180 -0.78 -27.95 1.37
N THR A 181 -1.64 -28.23 2.34
CA THR A 181 -2.16 -29.59 2.61
C THR A 181 -3.17 -30.05 1.57
N THR A 182 -3.83 -29.11 0.90
CA THR A 182 -4.68 -29.46 -0.26
C THR A 182 -3.85 -29.97 -1.43
N LEU A 183 -2.66 -29.40 -1.65
CA LEU A 183 -1.71 -29.86 -2.68
C LEU A 183 -0.96 -31.13 -2.27
N ALA A 184 -0.67 -31.28 -0.98
CA ALA A 184 0.10 -32.38 -0.44
C ALA A 184 -0.62 -33.03 0.76
N PRO A 185 -1.71 -33.80 0.55
CA PRO A 185 -2.57 -34.31 1.63
C PRO A 185 -1.90 -35.39 2.49
N ALA A 186 -0.77 -35.94 2.08
CA ALA A 186 0.01 -36.90 2.85
C ALA A 186 0.89 -36.25 3.94
N VAL A 187 1.09 -34.93 3.89
CA VAL A 187 1.88 -34.18 4.87
C VAL A 187 1.26 -34.28 6.26
N ARG A 188 2.12 -34.49 7.27
CA ARG A 188 1.73 -34.49 8.69
C ARG A 188 2.53 -33.51 9.52
N ARG A 189 3.75 -33.19 9.12
CA ARG A 189 4.63 -32.21 9.78
C ARG A 189 4.91 -31.04 8.86
N VAL A 190 4.82 -29.83 9.40
CA VAL A 190 5.10 -28.58 8.71
C VAL A 190 6.15 -27.79 9.49
N TRP A 191 7.29 -27.60 8.91
CA TRP A 191 8.34 -26.74 9.45
C TRP A 191 8.02 -25.29 9.19
N LEU A 192 8.15 -24.43 10.21
CA LEU A 192 8.07 -22.99 10.10
C LEU A 192 9.44 -22.43 10.51
N ILE A 193 10.26 -22.07 9.53
CA ILE A 193 11.67 -21.66 9.74
C ILE A 193 11.76 -20.15 9.59
N TYR A 194 12.28 -19.45 10.60
CA TYR A 194 12.33 -17.99 10.66
C TYR A 194 13.53 -17.49 11.45
N TYR A 195 13.94 -16.24 11.27
CA TYR A 195 14.92 -15.62 12.15
C TYR A 195 14.27 -15.12 13.45
N GLN A 196 14.88 -15.38 14.60
CA GLN A 196 14.35 -15.01 15.92
C GLN A 196 14.19 -13.49 16.09
N LEU A 197 15.00 -12.70 15.40
CA LEU A 197 14.94 -11.24 15.37
C LEU A 197 13.78 -10.69 14.52
N ASP A 198 13.11 -11.52 13.75
CA ASP A 198 11.91 -11.16 13.00
C ASP A 198 10.68 -11.25 13.93
N LEU A 199 10.44 -10.19 14.70
CA LEU A 199 9.35 -10.11 15.66
C LEU A 199 7.98 -10.20 15.01
N GLY A 200 7.82 -9.73 13.79
CA GLY A 200 6.57 -9.81 13.01
C GLY A 200 6.12 -11.23 12.70
N THR A 201 7.02 -12.21 12.77
CA THR A 201 6.69 -13.61 12.56
C THR A 201 5.99 -14.27 13.76
N GLN A 202 6.14 -13.76 14.99
CA GLN A 202 5.58 -14.40 16.19
C GLN A 202 4.05 -14.58 16.15
N PRO A 203 3.22 -13.57 15.80
CA PRO A 203 1.78 -13.75 15.71
C PRO A 203 1.38 -14.79 14.64
N MET A 204 2.12 -14.84 13.53
CA MET A 204 1.91 -15.84 12.48
C MET A 204 2.18 -17.27 12.98
N ILE A 205 3.22 -17.48 13.79
CA ILE A 205 3.54 -18.79 14.40
C ILE A 205 2.35 -19.28 15.23
N VAL A 206 1.79 -18.42 16.09
CA VAL A 206 0.64 -18.76 16.91
C VAL A 206 -0.54 -19.19 16.06
N LYS A 207 -0.86 -18.42 15.02
CA LYS A 207 -1.97 -18.74 14.11
C LYS A 207 -1.72 -19.99 13.27
N ALA A 208 -0.51 -20.21 12.81
CA ALA A 208 -0.12 -21.43 12.12
C ALA A 208 -0.24 -22.65 13.03
N PHE A 209 0.16 -22.55 14.30
CA PHE A 209 0.06 -23.63 15.29
C PHE A 209 -1.42 -23.96 15.58
N GLU A 210 -2.26 -22.97 15.87
CA GLU A 210 -3.70 -23.15 16.08
C GLU A 210 -4.37 -23.83 14.87
N ALA A 211 -4.02 -23.40 13.66
CA ALA A 211 -4.54 -24.00 12.43
C ALA A 211 -4.05 -25.43 12.24
N GLY A 212 -2.76 -25.67 12.54
CA GLY A 212 -2.16 -27.01 12.50
C GLY A 212 -2.89 -27.99 13.40
N GLN A 213 -3.19 -27.60 14.65
CA GLN A 213 -3.95 -28.45 15.57
C GLN A 213 -5.32 -28.83 15.00
N ARG A 214 -6.07 -27.85 14.46
CA ARG A 214 -7.39 -28.12 13.82
C ARG A 214 -7.29 -29.07 12.61
N MET A 215 -6.17 -29.00 11.88
CA MET A 215 -5.89 -29.80 10.68
C MET A 215 -5.17 -31.12 11.00
N LYS A 216 -4.89 -31.42 12.27
CA LYS A 216 -4.12 -32.57 12.72
C LYS A 216 -2.71 -32.63 12.11
N LEU A 217 -2.06 -31.48 12.04
CA LEU A 217 -0.70 -31.30 11.59
C LEU A 217 0.22 -30.99 12.78
N GLU A 218 1.41 -31.52 12.74
CA GLU A 218 2.50 -31.08 13.62
C GLU A 218 3.15 -29.84 13.02
N VAL A 219 2.87 -28.65 13.54
CA VAL A 219 3.58 -27.44 13.15
C VAL A 219 4.80 -27.29 14.06
N SER A 220 5.98 -27.27 13.47
CA SER A 220 7.29 -27.20 14.17
C SER A 220 7.98 -25.87 13.90
N PRO A 221 7.78 -24.84 14.73
CA PRO A 221 8.51 -23.59 14.61
C PRO A 221 10.00 -23.78 14.93
N LYS A 222 10.87 -23.19 14.09
CA LYS A 222 12.33 -23.22 14.22
C LYS A 222 12.89 -21.80 14.03
N GLY A 223 13.16 -21.15 15.14
CA GLY A 223 13.85 -19.85 15.15
C GLY A 223 15.35 -20.05 14.95
N LEU A 224 15.91 -19.28 14.03
CA LEU A 224 17.35 -19.21 13.77
C LEU A 224 17.92 -17.99 14.46
N ALA A 225 19.03 -18.15 15.19
CA ALA A 225 19.76 -17.00 15.75
C ALA A 225 20.46 -16.22 14.63
N ASP A 226 21.01 -16.95 13.65
CA ASP A 226 21.72 -16.39 12.51
C ASP A 226 21.72 -17.36 11.30
N ALA A 227 22.36 -16.95 10.20
CA ALA A 227 22.45 -17.74 8.98
C ALA A 227 23.27 -19.03 9.15
N THR A 228 24.14 -19.15 10.16
CA THR A 228 24.97 -20.36 10.35
C THR A 228 24.14 -21.56 10.78
N GLU A 229 23.04 -21.31 11.52
CA GLU A 229 22.10 -22.37 11.93
C GLU A 229 21.24 -22.91 10.77
N LEU A 230 21.11 -22.14 9.69
CA LEU A 230 20.19 -22.44 8.59
C LEU A 230 20.45 -23.83 7.99
N LYS A 231 21.71 -24.16 7.69
CA LYS A 231 22.08 -25.48 7.13
C LYS A 231 21.72 -26.62 8.08
N ARG A 232 21.94 -26.43 9.38
CA ARG A 232 21.62 -27.44 10.40
C ARG A 232 20.11 -27.69 10.46
N VAL A 233 19.31 -26.63 10.58
CA VAL A 233 17.85 -26.72 10.67
C VAL A 233 17.24 -27.27 9.38
N LEU A 234 17.63 -26.79 8.22
CA LEU A 234 17.20 -27.36 6.94
C LEU A 234 17.63 -28.82 6.80
N GLY A 235 18.77 -29.22 7.39
CA GLY A 235 19.22 -30.59 7.48
C GLY A 235 18.29 -31.54 8.26
N GLU A 236 17.46 -31.03 9.15
CA GLU A 236 16.46 -31.80 9.91
C GLU A 236 15.21 -32.15 9.09
N VAL A 237 14.90 -31.36 8.05
CA VAL A 237 13.73 -31.57 7.17
C VAL A 237 13.88 -32.86 6.39
N ARG A 238 12.84 -33.70 6.34
CA ARG A 238 12.80 -35.02 5.71
C ARG A 238 11.74 -35.11 4.62
N ARG A 239 11.86 -36.10 3.76
CA ARG A 239 10.77 -36.43 2.82
C ARG A 239 9.50 -36.76 3.59
N GLY A 240 8.39 -36.24 3.13
CA GLY A 240 7.08 -36.33 3.80
C GLY A 240 6.75 -35.15 4.72
N ASP A 241 7.73 -34.33 5.05
CA ASP A 241 7.48 -33.03 5.69
C ASP A 241 6.98 -32.00 4.67
N ALA A 242 6.62 -30.80 5.18
CA ALA A 242 6.39 -29.61 4.37
C ALA A 242 7.04 -28.39 5.06
N ILE A 243 7.15 -27.27 4.33
CA ILE A 243 7.69 -26.03 4.90
C ILE A 243 6.69 -24.89 4.66
N LEU A 244 6.40 -24.12 5.71
CA LEU A 244 5.71 -22.85 5.62
C LEU A 244 6.75 -21.74 5.80
N ALA A 245 7.05 -21.03 4.71
CA ALA A 245 7.97 -19.90 4.73
C ALA A 245 7.23 -18.63 5.19
N PRO A 246 7.73 -17.91 6.21
CA PRO A 246 7.17 -16.62 6.60
C PRO A 246 7.29 -15.59 5.47
N GLU A 247 6.32 -14.68 5.41
CA GLU A 247 6.43 -13.50 4.56
C GLU A 247 7.47 -12.54 5.17
N GLY A 248 8.17 -11.78 4.32
CA GLY A 248 9.20 -10.86 4.81
C GLY A 248 10.52 -11.51 5.21
N SER A 249 10.64 -12.84 5.15
CA SER A 249 11.92 -13.53 5.35
C SER A 249 12.98 -13.01 4.38
N SER A 250 14.23 -13.03 4.84
CA SER A 250 15.34 -12.66 3.96
C SER A 250 15.34 -13.51 2.70
N PRO A 251 15.71 -12.97 1.53
CA PRO A 251 15.86 -13.75 0.31
C PRO A 251 16.78 -14.94 0.47
N GLU A 252 17.85 -14.81 1.27
CA GLU A 252 18.79 -15.91 1.56
C GLU A 252 18.07 -17.09 2.23
N LEU A 253 17.29 -16.85 3.28
CA LEU A 253 16.51 -17.90 3.94
C LEU A 253 15.50 -18.53 2.96
N THR A 254 14.79 -17.70 2.20
CA THR A 254 13.75 -18.19 1.28
C THR A 254 14.34 -19.01 0.14
N ILE A 255 15.46 -18.58 -0.43
CA ILE A 255 16.18 -19.35 -1.48
C ILE A 255 16.65 -20.68 -0.92
N ALA A 256 17.24 -20.71 0.27
CA ALA A 256 17.68 -21.94 0.91
C ALA A 256 16.52 -22.91 1.19
N ILE A 257 15.35 -22.40 1.56
CA ILE A 257 14.13 -23.20 1.70
C ILE A 257 13.70 -23.76 0.34
N ILE A 258 13.72 -22.97 -0.74
CA ILE A 258 13.39 -23.43 -2.09
C ILE A 258 14.35 -24.53 -2.54
N GLU A 259 15.66 -24.33 -2.41
CA GLU A 259 16.67 -25.32 -2.76
C GLU A 259 16.46 -26.63 -2.00
N ARG A 260 16.21 -26.55 -0.68
CA ARG A 260 15.93 -27.74 0.13
C ARG A 260 14.63 -28.43 -0.28
N SER A 261 13.58 -27.65 -0.53
CA SER A 261 12.29 -28.12 -1.04
C SER A 261 12.47 -28.92 -2.33
N LEU A 262 13.19 -28.37 -3.30
CA LEU A 262 13.46 -29.02 -4.59
C LEU A 262 14.30 -30.27 -4.44
N ALA A 263 15.38 -30.25 -3.66
CA ALA A 263 16.28 -31.35 -3.45
C ALA A 263 15.60 -32.58 -2.82
N LEU A 264 14.71 -32.38 -1.87
CA LEU A 264 14.00 -33.45 -1.16
C LEU A 264 12.60 -33.73 -1.70
N LYS A 265 12.09 -32.95 -2.64
CA LYS A 265 10.69 -32.94 -3.08
C LYS A 265 9.72 -32.70 -1.90
N VAL A 266 10.06 -31.78 -1.03
CA VAL A 266 9.27 -31.38 0.15
C VAL A 266 8.42 -30.18 -0.23
N PRO A 267 7.07 -30.25 -0.14
CA PRO A 267 6.20 -29.13 -0.47
C PRO A 267 6.48 -27.90 0.41
N ALA A 268 6.59 -26.73 -0.22
CA ALA A 268 6.76 -25.47 0.49
C ALA A 268 5.74 -24.42 0.02
N ALA A 269 5.16 -23.69 1.00
CA ALA A 269 4.24 -22.58 0.77
C ALA A 269 4.88 -21.26 1.17
N PHE A 270 4.64 -20.23 0.37
CA PHE A 270 5.25 -18.91 0.49
C PHE A 270 4.19 -17.80 0.65
N GLY A 271 4.59 -16.65 1.18
CA GLY A 271 3.71 -15.50 1.38
C GLY A 271 3.50 -14.63 0.14
N THR A 272 4.29 -14.79 -0.92
CA THR A 272 4.18 -13.98 -2.14
C THR A 272 4.47 -14.78 -3.40
N ALA A 273 3.83 -14.41 -4.50
CA ALA A 273 4.00 -15.02 -5.81
C ALA A 273 5.42 -14.88 -6.39
N LEU A 274 6.22 -13.94 -5.88
CA LEU A 274 7.61 -13.74 -6.28
C LEU A 274 8.41 -15.07 -6.24
N TRP A 275 8.26 -15.84 -5.18
CA TRP A 275 9.04 -17.07 -4.95
C TRP A 275 8.65 -18.24 -5.85
N ILE A 276 7.47 -18.17 -6.48
CA ILE A 276 7.04 -19.13 -7.50
C ILE A 276 7.97 -19.05 -8.73
N GLY A 277 8.45 -17.83 -9.03
CA GLY A 277 9.45 -17.59 -10.06
C GLY A 277 10.77 -18.31 -9.84
N TYR A 278 11.17 -18.52 -8.60
CA TYR A 278 12.43 -19.16 -8.21
C TYR A 278 12.31 -20.69 -7.96
N GLY A 279 11.15 -21.26 -8.22
CA GLY A 279 10.93 -22.71 -8.04
C GLY A 279 10.05 -23.09 -6.85
N GLY A 280 9.55 -22.13 -6.07
CA GLY A 280 8.59 -22.37 -5.01
C GLY A 280 7.34 -23.09 -5.54
N LEU A 281 6.75 -23.99 -4.74
CA LEU A 281 5.59 -24.79 -5.16
C LEU A 281 4.32 -23.98 -5.23
N VAL A 282 4.01 -23.28 -4.15
CA VAL A 282 2.75 -22.51 -4.01
C VAL A 282 2.97 -21.27 -3.15
N SER A 283 2.26 -20.20 -3.49
CA SER A 283 2.14 -19.02 -2.63
C SER A 283 0.68 -18.63 -2.44
N TYR A 284 0.39 -18.09 -1.26
CA TYR A 284 -0.88 -17.44 -0.97
C TYR A 284 -0.62 -16.21 -0.11
N GLY A 285 -0.77 -15.04 -0.69
CA GLY A 285 -0.46 -13.79 0.00
C GLY A 285 -0.61 -12.57 -0.88
N PRO A 286 -0.31 -11.39 -0.34
CA PRO A 286 -0.57 -10.13 -1.01
C PRO A 286 0.32 -9.93 -2.26
N ASP A 287 -0.28 -9.26 -3.24
CA ASP A 287 0.46 -8.70 -4.37
C ASP A 287 1.16 -7.42 -3.90
N TYR A 288 2.48 -7.42 -3.91
CA TYR A 288 3.30 -6.31 -3.42
C TYR A 288 3.16 -5.05 -4.28
N TYR A 289 2.99 -5.21 -5.59
CA TYR A 289 2.75 -4.06 -6.47
C TYR A 289 1.38 -3.43 -6.17
N ALA A 290 0.34 -4.23 -6.01
CA ALA A 290 -0.98 -3.76 -5.63
C ALA A 290 -1.00 -3.09 -4.24
N GLN A 291 -0.23 -3.60 -3.26
CA GLN A 291 -0.07 -2.91 -1.97
C GLN A 291 0.55 -1.52 -2.13
N GLY A 292 1.55 -1.40 -3.00
CA GLY A 292 2.15 -0.09 -3.31
C GLY A 292 1.15 0.88 -3.93
N MET A 293 0.35 0.41 -4.88
CA MET A 293 -0.74 1.19 -5.49
C MET A 293 -1.78 1.61 -4.46
N GLN A 294 -2.21 0.69 -3.60
CA GLN A 294 -3.15 0.98 -2.52
C GLN A 294 -2.58 2.04 -1.56
N ALA A 295 -1.31 1.91 -1.16
CA ALA A 295 -0.62 2.86 -0.29
C ALA A 295 -0.51 4.27 -0.91
N ALA A 296 -0.46 4.38 -2.23
CA ALA A 296 -0.45 5.67 -2.92
C ALA A 296 -1.66 6.53 -2.56
N THR A 297 -2.82 5.91 -2.28
CA THR A 297 -4.02 6.63 -1.83
C THR A 297 -3.81 7.30 -0.48
N LEU A 298 -3.18 6.59 0.49
CA LEU A 298 -2.84 7.14 1.79
C LEU A 298 -1.79 8.25 1.66
N VAL A 299 -0.74 8.01 0.87
CA VAL A 299 0.31 9.01 0.59
C VAL A 299 -0.31 10.28 -0.01
N ALA A 300 -1.14 10.16 -1.05
CA ALA A 300 -1.78 11.31 -1.67
C ALA A 300 -2.70 12.09 -0.71
N LYS A 301 -3.44 11.41 0.17
CA LYS A 301 -4.25 12.06 1.22
C LYS A 301 -3.36 12.86 2.17
N ILE A 302 -2.23 12.29 2.61
CA ILE A 302 -1.30 12.96 3.53
C ILE A 302 -0.64 14.18 2.87
N LEU A 303 -0.17 14.06 1.62
CA LEU A 303 0.41 15.19 0.88
C LEU A 303 -0.60 16.32 0.63
N ARG A 304 -1.91 16.00 0.67
CA ARG A 304 -3.01 16.99 0.61
C ARG A 304 -3.45 17.50 1.98
N GLY A 305 -2.75 17.12 3.06
CA GLY A 305 -2.94 17.66 4.41
C GLY A 305 -3.68 16.76 5.39
N ALA A 306 -4.06 15.53 5.03
CA ALA A 306 -4.59 14.58 6.00
C ALA A 306 -3.50 14.15 7.00
N LYS A 307 -3.89 13.86 8.23
CA LYS A 307 -2.95 13.40 9.25
C LYS A 307 -2.95 11.87 9.30
N PRO A 308 -1.78 11.21 9.42
CA PRO A 308 -1.70 9.75 9.53
C PRO A 308 -2.58 9.16 10.62
N GLN A 309 -2.65 9.82 11.78
CA GLN A 309 -3.45 9.39 12.92
C GLN A 309 -4.97 9.27 12.63
N ASP A 310 -5.46 10.00 11.62
CA ASP A 310 -6.87 10.04 11.22
C ASP A 310 -7.16 9.08 10.04
N LEU A 311 -6.13 8.41 9.52
CA LEU A 311 -6.22 7.45 8.42
C LEU A 311 -6.06 6.03 8.97
N PRO A 312 -7.11 5.21 8.99
CA PRO A 312 -7.02 3.82 9.43
C PRO A 312 -5.94 3.05 8.66
N VAL A 313 -5.32 2.08 9.33
CA VAL A 313 -4.53 1.06 8.65
C VAL A 313 -5.49 0.21 7.83
N GLU A 314 -5.16 -0.02 6.57
CA GLU A 314 -5.92 -0.86 5.67
C GLU A 314 -5.27 -2.25 5.55
N GLY A 315 -6.05 -3.29 5.32
CA GLY A 315 -5.52 -4.59 4.91
C GLY A 315 -5.20 -4.60 3.43
N ALA A 316 -4.25 -5.44 3.00
CA ALA A 316 -3.99 -5.67 1.58
C ALA A 316 -5.26 -6.17 0.88
N GLU A 317 -5.71 -5.46 -0.14
CA GLU A 317 -6.95 -5.78 -0.86
C GLU A 317 -6.78 -6.95 -1.82
N ARG A 318 -5.60 -7.07 -2.43
CA ARG A 318 -5.31 -8.13 -3.40
C ARG A 318 -4.46 -9.22 -2.78
N ILE A 319 -5.06 -10.42 -2.67
CA ILE A 319 -4.41 -11.63 -2.17
C ILE A 319 -4.41 -12.68 -3.30
N ASP A 320 -3.23 -13.00 -3.79
CA ASP A 320 -3.05 -13.91 -4.92
C ASP A 320 -2.69 -15.34 -4.45
N LEU A 321 -3.27 -16.31 -5.14
CA LEU A 321 -2.86 -17.71 -5.11
C LEU A 321 -2.04 -18.01 -6.38
N ALA A 322 -0.78 -18.33 -6.23
CA ALA A 322 0.05 -18.73 -7.37
C ALA A 322 0.63 -20.15 -7.19
N VAL A 323 0.66 -20.93 -8.25
CA VAL A 323 1.11 -22.33 -8.23
C VAL A 323 2.14 -22.56 -9.32
N ASN A 324 3.25 -23.24 -8.97
CA ASN A 324 4.24 -23.73 -9.91
C ASN A 324 3.88 -25.17 -10.34
N LEU A 325 3.28 -25.31 -11.50
CA LEU A 325 2.88 -26.61 -12.03
C LEU A 325 4.09 -27.50 -12.34
N LYS A 326 5.21 -26.91 -12.78
CA LYS A 326 6.46 -27.64 -13.02
C LYS A 326 7.04 -28.23 -11.73
N THR A 327 7.00 -27.45 -10.64
CA THR A 327 7.45 -27.94 -9.33
C THR A 327 6.48 -28.99 -8.77
N ALA A 328 5.18 -28.81 -8.96
CA ALA A 328 4.19 -29.83 -8.58
C ALA A 328 4.44 -31.15 -9.29
N ASP A 329 4.66 -31.12 -10.60
CA ASP A 329 4.97 -32.26 -11.42
C ASP A 329 6.28 -32.98 -10.97
N LEU A 330 7.33 -32.19 -10.75
CA LEU A 330 8.61 -32.69 -10.21
C LEU A 330 8.44 -33.43 -8.88
N PHE A 331 7.51 -32.99 -8.05
CA PHE A 331 7.21 -33.61 -6.75
C PHE A 331 6.24 -34.78 -6.87
N GLY A 332 5.65 -35.02 -8.05
CA GLY A 332 4.60 -36.02 -8.27
C GLY A 332 3.27 -35.65 -7.63
N LEU A 333 3.01 -34.35 -7.46
CA LEU A 333 1.78 -33.82 -6.87
C LEU A 333 0.75 -33.50 -7.97
N SER A 334 -0.44 -34.05 -7.82
CA SER A 334 -1.58 -33.68 -8.66
C SER A 334 -2.24 -32.44 -8.13
N VAL A 335 -2.27 -31.34 -8.91
CA VAL A 335 -2.90 -30.09 -8.48
C VAL A 335 -4.41 -30.21 -8.62
N PRO A 336 -5.18 -30.18 -7.50
CA PRO A 336 -6.61 -30.36 -7.55
C PRO A 336 -7.31 -29.25 -8.35
N ARG A 337 -8.40 -29.62 -9.05
CA ARG A 337 -9.18 -28.66 -9.88
C ARG A 337 -9.60 -27.41 -9.11
N LYS A 338 -9.96 -27.53 -7.82
CA LYS A 338 -10.33 -26.40 -6.97
C LYS A 338 -9.20 -25.38 -6.80
N ILE A 339 -7.94 -25.83 -6.80
CA ILE A 339 -6.77 -24.95 -6.76
C ILE A 339 -6.57 -24.30 -8.13
N LEU A 340 -6.65 -25.08 -9.21
CA LEU A 340 -6.50 -24.56 -10.57
C LEU A 340 -7.52 -23.48 -10.91
N LEU A 341 -8.76 -23.60 -10.43
CA LEU A 341 -9.83 -22.63 -10.68
C LEU A 341 -9.69 -21.35 -9.83
N ARG A 342 -8.94 -21.41 -8.73
CA ARG A 342 -8.74 -20.27 -7.81
C ARG A 342 -7.43 -19.55 -8.00
N ALA A 343 -6.47 -20.19 -8.65
CA ALA A 343 -5.14 -19.61 -8.80
C ALA A 343 -5.17 -18.43 -9.76
N ASP A 344 -4.58 -17.33 -9.30
CA ASP A 344 -4.44 -16.08 -10.04
C ASP A 344 -3.26 -16.12 -11.02
N ALA A 345 -2.27 -16.97 -10.72
CA ALA A 345 -1.09 -17.15 -11.57
C ALA A 345 -0.59 -18.60 -11.57
N PHE A 346 -0.05 -19.01 -12.73
CA PHE A 346 0.61 -20.30 -12.91
C PHE A 346 1.99 -20.12 -13.53
N ARG A 347 2.97 -20.88 -13.05
CA ARG A 347 4.23 -21.11 -13.76
C ARG A 347 4.22 -22.52 -14.35
N ARG A 348 4.44 -22.60 -15.65
CA ARG A 348 4.56 -23.84 -16.43
C ARG A 348 6.00 -24.11 -16.81
#